data_28053d61e2a2ff5e6c6b48477153eb2a
#
_entry.id   28053d61e2a2ff5e6c6b48477153eb2a
#
_cell.length_a   1.000
_cell.length_b   1.000
_cell.length_c   1.000
_cell.angle_alpha   90.00
_cell.angle_beta   90.00
_cell.angle_gamma   90.00
#
_symmetry.space_group_name_H-M   'P 1'
#
loop_
_entity.id
_entity.type
_entity.pdbx_description
1 polymer ?
#
loop_
_entity_poly.entity_id
_entity_poly.type
_entity_poly.pdbx_seq_one_letter_code
_entity_poly.pdbx_strand_id
1 'polypeptide(L)'
;VGLTSTWLAVLLCAAAVAAVAGAVLLWSRIRGPRAIRVALRVGMIVVCQLTAIFVVMVTVNNQYGFYASWDDLLGDANAGGRPAPAPGHTLAPVVPDYTVTFTSYSQGFRKATVRGWDSGTKGDVIVWLPPQYGKKEFAHTRFPVIEVLHGIPGTPHSFLRGMRLGRIMQAQITAGRAEPAILVLPTITPDRVNTGCADVPGKSKVATWLTDDVVRTINHNFRTLPAPRGWAVMGISTGGYCAARLALDHPDTFAAAAAMAPDNPADGFRSPLWLARTTRPHVQLLIESSLQDPESPPKFADSLSAAVRPPGTVTVLRMPSGGHNWRTWGRMFPTAFTWLSARIEAPRAVPLAPSAAP
;
A
#
# COMPACT_ATOMS: atom_id res chain seq x y z
N VAL A 1 -0.76 -1.45 25.02
CA VAL A 1 -1.39 -0.37 24.23
C VAL A 1 -0.66 -0.31 22.92
N GLY A 2 -1.37 -0.48 21.78
CA GLY A 2 -0.76 -0.46 20.46
C GLY A 2 -0.25 0.93 20.09
N LEU A 3 0.84 1.00 19.31
CA LEU A 3 1.50 2.25 18.88
C LEU A 3 0.52 3.27 18.26
N THR A 4 -0.51 2.79 17.60
CA THR A 4 -1.50 3.58 16.86
C THR A 4 -2.86 3.65 17.55
N SER A 5 -2.92 3.22 18.82
CA SER A 5 -4.14 3.26 19.64
C SER A 5 -4.52 4.70 19.99
N THR A 6 -5.81 5.04 19.84
CA THR A 6 -6.34 6.33 20.32
C THR A 6 -6.07 6.55 21.81
N TRP A 7 -6.11 5.48 22.60
CA TRP A 7 -5.80 5.54 24.02
C TRP A 7 -4.35 5.93 24.30
N LEU A 8 -3.38 5.51 23.47
CA LEU A 8 -1.99 5.94 23.60
C LEU A 8 -1.87 7.45 23.39
N ALA A 9 -2.50 7.98 22.35
CA ALA A 9 -2.50 9.41 22.07
C ALA A 9 -3.13 10.21 23.22
N VAL A 10 -4.28 9.75 23.75
CA VAL A 10 -4.95 10.39 24.90
C VAL A 10 -4.07 10.36 26.15
N LEU A 11 -3.44 9.24 26.46
CA LEU A 11 -2.54 9.10 27.62
C LEU A 11 -1.31 10.01 27.49
N LEU A 12 -0.72 10.12 26.31
CA LEU A 12 0.42 11.01 26.07
C LEU A 12 0.02 12.48 26.17
N CYS A 13 -1.15 12.87 25.66
CA CYS A 13 -1.67 14.22 25.85
C CYS A 13 -1.91 14.53 27.32
N ALA A 14 -2.52 13.61 28.08
CA ALA A 14 -2.73 13.77 29.51
C ALA A 14 -1.39 13.88 30.28
N ALA A 15 -0.40 13.05 29.92
CA ALA A 15 0.94 13.12 30.49
C ALA A 15 1.64 14.45 30.20
N ALA A 16 1.52 14.99 28.98
CA ALA A 16 2.09 16.29 28.61
C ALA A 16 1.45 17.43 29.41
N VAL A 17 0.12 17.42 29.56
CA VAL A 17 -0.59 18.40 30.39
C VAL A 17 -0.17 18.28 31.86
N ALA A 18 -0.09 17.06 32.38
CA ALA A 18 0.35 16.84 33.77
C ALA A 18 1.80 17.27 34.00
N ALA A 19 2.70 17.05 33.03
CA ALA A 19 4.09 17.50 33.10
C ALA A 19 4.19 19.04 33.18
N VAL A 20 3.44 19.74 32.33
CA VAL A 20 3.40 21.20 32.34
C VAL A 20 2.79 21.73 33.65
N ALA A 21 1.65 21.17 34.08
CA ALA A 21 1.02 21.57 35.36
C ALA A 21 1.94 21.29 36.55
N GLY A 22 2.60 20.14 36.59
CA GLY A 22 3.61 19.79 37.59
C GLY A 22 4.77 20.77 37.60
N ALA A 23 5.28 21.12 36.42
CA ALA A 23 6.36 22.10 36.30
C ALA A 23 5.95 23.47 36.88
N VAL A 24 4.77 23.98 36.51
CA VAL A 24 4.26 25.27 37.02
C VAL A 24 4.06 25.22 38.52
N LEU A 25 3.43 24.20 39.08
CA LEU A 25 3.09 24.10 40.49
C LEU A 25 4.31 23.84 41.38
N LEU A 26 5.31 23.12 40.90
CA LEU A 26 6.48 22.73 41.67
C LEU A 26 7.66 23.71 41.51
N TRP A 27 7.68 24.55 40.47
CA TRP A 27 8.81 25.42 40.13
C TRP A 27 9.29 26.32 41.31
N SER A 28 8.36 26.92 42.03
CA SER A 28 8.63 27.78 43.20
C SER A 28 8.86 27.02 44.48
N ARG A 29 8.44 25.72 44.53
CA ARG A 29 8.57 24.87 45.73
C ARG A 29 9.92 24.17 45.82
N ILE A 30 10.71 24.15 44.74
CA ILE A 30 12.03 23.53 44.73
C ILE A 30 12.99 24.36 45.58
N ARG A 31 13.44 23.80 46.70
CA ARG A 31 14.37 24.39 47.66
C ARG A 31 15.68 23.57 47.68
N GLY A 32 16.77 24.17 48.15
CA GLY A 32 18.07 23.50 48.25
C GLY A 32 19.23 24.25 47.59
N PRO A 33 20.43 23.67 47.51
CA PRO A 33 21.60 24.26 46.85
C PRO A 33 21.29 24.64 45.40
N ARG A 34 21.97 25.72 44.92
CA ARG A 34 21.74 26.26 43.56
C ARG A 34 21.84 25.21 42.47
N ALA A 35 22.84 24.33 42.55
CA ALA A 35 23.06 23.26 41.56
C ALA A 35 21.88 22.26 41.49
N ILE A 36 21.35 21.84 42.65
CA ILE A 36 20.20 20.91 42.72
C ILE A 36 18.93 21.58 42.17
N ARG A 37 18.69 22.84 42.52
CA ARG A 37 17.52 23.59 41.99
C ARG A 37 17.58 23.71 40.48
N VAL A 38 18.75 24.03 39.93
CA VAL A 38 18.93 24.13 38.46
C VAL A 38 18.70 22.74 37.80
N ALA A 39 19.33 21.71 38.34
CA ALA A 39 19.18 20.34 37.77
C ALA A 39 17.73 19.88 37.77
N LEU A 40 16.98 20.09 38.87
CA LEU A 40 15.55 19.70 38.92
C LEU A 40 14.71 20.52 37.96
N ARG A 41 14.94 21.83 37.83
CA ARG A 41 14.23 22.67 36.86
C ARG A 41 14.52 22.30 35.42
N VAL A 42 15.77 21.99 35.07
CA VAL A 42 16.15 21.49 33.78
C VAL A 42 15.47 20.11 33.50
N GLY A 43 15.47 19.20 34.50
CA GLY A 43 14.77 17.94 34.40
C GLY A 43 13.28 18.09 34.12
N MET A 44 12.60 19.04 34.77
CA MET A 44 11.17 19.33 34.51
C MET A 44 10.95 19.84 33.08
N ILE A 45 11.80 20.71 32.56
CA ILE A 45 11.74 21.22 31.20
C ILE A 45 11.93 20.03 30.21
N VAL A 46 12.93 19.21 30.47
CA VAL A 46 13.19 18.01 29.62
C VAL A 46 11.99 17.06 29.58
N VAL A 47 11.34 16.80 30.73
CA VAL A 47 10.13 15.98 30.79
C VAL A 47 9.00 16.61 29.96
N CYS A 48 8.77 17.92 30.08
CA CYS A 48 7.77 18.61 29.27
C CYS A 48 8.08 18.51 27.77
N GLN A 49 9.33 18.65 27.37
CA GLN A 49 9.74 18.55 25.97
C GLN A 49 9.58 17.12 25.44
N LEU A 50 10.03 16.12 26.20
CA LEU A 50 9.91 14.72 25.77
C LEU A 50 8.44 14.31 25.61
N THR A 51 7.57 14.66 26.56
CA THR A 51 6.14 14.34 26.44
C THR A 51 5.51 15.03 25.24
N ALA A 52 5.83 16.29 24.96
CA ALA A 52 5.36 17.01 23.79
C ALA A 52 5.85 16.37 22.48
N ILE A 53 7.13 16.00 22.40
CA ILE A 53 7.70 15.30 21.24
C ILE A 53 6.98 13.96 21.00
N PHE A 54 6.74 13.17 22.04
CA PHE A 54 6.02 11.89 21.90
C PHE A 54 4.58 12.09 21.43
N VAL A 55 3.87 13.12 21.90
CA VAL A 55 2.53 13.48 21.39
C VAL A 55 2.58 13.77 19.89
N VAL A 56 3.54 14.60 19.46
CA VAL A 56 3.71 14.94 18.04
C VAL A 56 4.04 13.70 17.23
N MET A 57 5.01 12.89 17.67
CA MET A 57 5.39 11.66 16.96
C MET A 57 4.22 10.70 16.77
N VAL A 58 3.44 10.42 17.83
CA VAL A 58 2.29 9.53 17.76
C VAL A 58 1.18 10.13 16.89
N THR A 59 0.96 11.43 16.96
CA THR A 59 -0.06 12.12 16.14
C THR A 59 0.31 12.07 14.67
N VAL A 60 1.56 12.38 14.33
CA VAL A 60 2.09 12.30 12.97
C VAL A 60 2.06 10.86 12.47
N ASN A 61 2.52 9.90 13.29
CA ASN A 61 2.43 8.49 12.92
C ASN A 61 0.99 8.03 12.64
N ASN A 62 0.02 8.44 13.47
CA ASN A 62 -1.38 8.09 13.28
C ASN A 62 -2.01 8.77 12.05
N GLN A 63 -1.52 9.96 11.69
CA GLN A 63 -2.00 10.69 10.52
C GLN A 63 -1.43 10.11 9.21
N TYR A 64 -0.15 9.76 9.20
CA TYR A 64 0.55 9.32 8.00
C TYR A 64 0.73 7.80 7.92
N GLY A 65 0.56 7.07 9.04
CA GLY A 65 0.62 5.61 9.07
C GLY A 65 2.01 5.03 8.85
N PHE A 66 3.07 5.74 9.30
CA PHE A 66 4.46 5.33 9.10
C PHE A 66 4.76 3.95 9.71
N TYR A 67 4.29 3.73 10.94
CA TYR A 67 4.48 2.49 11.68
C TYR A 67 3.16 1.95 12.19
N ALA A 68 2.90 0.67 11.93
CA ALA A 68 1.65 0.01 12.30
C ALA A 68 1.66 -0.56 13.73
N SER A 69 2.83 -0.92 14.24
CA SER A 69 3.02 -1.55 15.55
C SER A 69 4.35 -1.12 16.19
N TRP A 70 4.55 -1.51 17.46
CA TRP A 70 5.84 -1.34 18.13
C TRP A 70 6.95 -2.15 17.48
N ASP A 71 6.64 -3.37 17.01
CA ASP A 71 7.61 -4.23 16.31
C ASP A 71 8.04 -3.60 14.99
N ASP A 72 7.11 -2.96 14.29
CA ASP A 72 7.38 -2.23 13.06
C ASP A 72 8.28 -0.99 13.30
N LEU A 73 8.06 -0.27 14.43
CA LEU A 73 8.85 0.90 14.81
C LEU A 73 10.27 0.52 15.27
N LEU A 74 10.38 -0.51 16.11
CA LEU A 74 11.65 -0.90 16.76
C LEU A 74 12.53 -1.77 15.85
N GLY A 75 11.97 -2.28 14.75
CA GLY A 75 12.60 -3.27 13.90
C GLY A 75 12.52 -4.65 14.55
N ASP A 76 11.84 -5.57 13.91
CA ASP A 76 11.89 -6.97 14.35
C ASP A 76 13.33 -7.49 14.16
N ALA A 77 14.05 -7.69 15.25
CA ALA A 77 15.40 -8.25 15.23
C ALA A 77 15.48 -9.66 14.60
N ASN A 78 14.31 -10.31 14.42
CA ASN A 78 14.15 -11.59 13.76
C ASN A 78 13.79 -11.48 12.27
N ALA A 79 13.59 -10.26 11.72
CA ALA A 79 13.37 -10.05 10.29
C ALA A 79 14.68 -10.15 9.46
N GLY A 80 15.82 -10.40 10.08
CA GLY A 80 17.06 -10.76 9.42
C GLY A 80 16.88 -12.09 8.69
N GLY A 81 16.71 -12.05 7.36
CA GLY A 81 16.66 -13.24 6.54
C GLY A 81 17.89 -14.10 6.77
N ARG A 82 17.69 -15.34 7.22
CA ARG A 82 18.73 -16.35 7.21
C ARG A 82 19.27 -16.45 5.78
N PRO A 83 20.59 -16.48 5.58
CA PRO A 83 21.15 -16.77 4.27
C PRO A 83 20.53 -18.07 3.73
N ALA A 84 20.14 -18.06 2.46
CA ALA A 84 19.68 -19.29 1.80
C ALA A 84 20.81 -20.33 1.89
N PRO A 85 20.52 -21.61 2.18
CA PRO A 85 21.51 -22.67 2.11
C PRO A 85 22.11 -22.72 0.71
N ALA A 86 23.44 -22.93 0.64
CA ALA A 86 24.11 -23.11 -0.62
C ALA A 86 23.48 -24.29 -1.44
N PRO A 87 23.43 -24.20 -2.77
CA PRO A 87 22.85 -25.24 -3.61
C PRO A 87 23.73 -26.47 -3.63
N GLY A 88 23.29 -27.50 -2.97
CA GLY A 88 23.97 -28.78 -2.97
C GLY A 88 23.03 -29.88 -2.54
N HIS A 89 22.09 -30.24 -3.42
CA HIS A 89 21.47 -31.56 -3.58
C HIS A 89 20.41 -31.43 -4.67
N THR A 90 20.49 -32.26 -5.69
CA THR A 90 19.44 -32.52 -6.68
C THR A 90 18.19 -33.01 -5.98
N LEU A 91 17.35 -32.07 -5.55
CA LEU A 91 16.01 -32.37 -5.07
C LEU A 91 15.09 -32.54 -6.28
N ALA A 92 14.16 -33.49 -6.19
CA ALA A 92 13.05 -33.59 -7.12
C ALA A 92 12.42 -32.21 -7.33
N PRO A 93 11.84 -31.90 -8.52
CA PRO A 93 11.26 -30.59 -8.77
C PRO A 93 10.22 -30.30 -7.70
N VAL A 94 10.54 -29.33 -6.84
CA VAL A 94 9.60 -28.85 -5.80
C VAL A 94 8.51 -28.08 -6.55
N VAL A 95 7.29 -28.64 -6.60
CA VAL A 95 6.14 -27.93 -7.12
C VAL A 95 5.85 -26.77 -6.17
N PRO A 96 5.81 -25.52 -6.66
CA PRO A 96 5.52 -24.37 -5.82
C PRO A 96 4.15 -24.53 -5.16
N ASP A 97 4.10 -24.43 -3.82
CA ASP A 97 2.86 -24.38 -3.05
C ASP A 97 2.51 -22.93 -2.73
N TYR A 98 1.47 -22.43 -3.38
CA TYR A 98 0.93 -21.06 -3.16
C TYR A 98 -0.19 -21.04 -2.12
N THR A 99 -0.43 -22.14 -1.41
CA THR A 99 -1.45 -22.21 -0.37
C THR A 99 -1.01 -21.38 0.85
N VAL A 100 -1.78 -20.36 1.18
CA VAL A 100 -1.51 -19.47 2.30
C VAL A 100 -2.78 -19.24 3.13
N THR A 101 -2.66 -19.32 4.45
CA THR A 101 -3.77 -19.03 5.33
C THR A 101 -3.91 -17.52 5.56
N PHE A 102 -4.93 -16.93 4.97
CA PHE A 102 -5.32 -15.54 5.22
C PHE A 102 -6.23 -15.45 6.45
N THR A 103 -5.72 -14.91 7.55
CA THR A 103 -6.45 -14.72 8.80
C THR A 103 -7.28 -13.44 8.79
N SER A 104 -8.37 -13.41 9.57
CA SER A 104 -9.17 -12.19 9.75
C SER A 104 -8.32 -11.06 10.31
N TYR A 105 -8.46 -9.89 9.71
CA TYR A 105 -7.74 -8.69 10.08
C TYR A 105 -8.72 -7.51 10.27
N SER A 106 -8.24 -6.31 10.45
CA SER A 106 -9.05 -5.11 10.72
C SER A 106 -10.03 -4.77 9.58
N GLN A 107 -11.22 -4.25 9.91
CA GLN A 107 -12.20 -3.66 8.97
C GLN A 107 -12.68 -4.60 7.84
N GLY A 108 -12.75 -5.91 8.11
CA GLY A 108 -13.19 -6.90 7.12
C GLY A 108 -12.12 -7.32 6.11
N PHE A 109 -10.90 -6.85 6.30
CA PHE A 109 -9.75 -7.35 5.57
C PHE A 109 -9.24 -8.66 6.16
N ARG A 110 -8.48 -9.38 5.36
CA ARG A 110 -7.70 -10.56 5.75
C ARG A 110 -6.23 -10.28 5.50
N LYS A 111 -5.35 -10.93 6.25
CA LYS A 111 -3.89 -10.74 6.15
C LYS A 111 -3.18 -12.07 6.16
N ALA A 112 -2.11 -12.15 5.35
CA ALA A 112 -1.12 -13.20 5.42
C ALA A 112 0.28 -12.61 5.22
N THR A 113 1.29 -13.25 5.79
CA THR A 113 2.69 -13.03 5.39
C THR A 113 3.03 -14.10 4.36
N VAL A 114 3.32 -13.67 3.16
CA VAL A 114 3.59 -14.52 2.00
C VAL A 114 5.09 -14.56 1.74
N ARG A 115 5.58 -15.72 1.32
CA ARG A 115 6.94 -15.87 0.79
C ARG A 115 6.84 -16.22 -0.69
N GLY A 116 7.37 -15.35 -1.54
CA GLY A 116 7.40 -15.55 -2.97
C GLY A 116 8.37 -16.66 -3.38
N TRP A 117 7.95 -17.49 -4.32
CA TRP A 117 8.77 -18.54 -4.89
C TRP A 117 9.76 -18.02 -5.93
N ASP A 118 9.31 -17.10 -6.76
CA ASP A 118 10.10 -16.59 -7.90
C ASP A 118 11.03 -15.46 -7.46
N SER A 119 10.55 -14.57 -6.60
CA SER A 119 11.33 -13.45 -6.09
C SER A 119 12.20 -13.80 -4.87
N GLY A 120 11.82 -14.82 -4.09
CA GLY A 120 12.37 -15.10 -2.77
C GLY A 120 11.97 -14.06 -1.70
N THR A 121 11.15 -13.09 -2.09
CA THR A 121 10.72 -11.99 -1.23
C THR A 121 9.72 -12.46 -0.18
N LYS A 122 9.81 -11.90 1.04
CA LYS A 122 8.81 -12.12 2.10
C LYS A 122 8.14 -10.80 2.43
N GLY A 123 6.81 -10.78 2.39
CA GLY A 123 6.05 -9.56 2.67
C GLY A 123 4.63 -9.84 3.14
N ASP A 124 4.02 -8.82 3.73
CA ASP A 124 2.61 -8.86 4.09
C ASP A 124 1.75 -8.60 2.86
N VAL A 125 0.68 -9.38 2.73
CA VAL A 125 -0.38 -9.20 1.75
C VAL A 125 -1.71 -9.09 2.50
N ILE A 126 -2.39 -7.97 2.31
CA ILE A 126 -3.71 -7.70 2.91
C ILE A 126 -4.76 -7.75 1.82
N VAL A 127 -5.86 -8.46 2.05
CA VAL A 127 -6.91 -8.68 1.06
C VAL A 127 -8.26 -8.23 1.60
N TRP A 128 -9.00 -7.47 0.81
CA TRP A 128 -10.41 -7.17 1.05
C TRP A 128 -11.26 -7.87 0.01
N LEU A 129 -12.29 -8.56 0.49
CA LEU A 129 -13.26 -9.24 -0.35
C LEU A 129 -14.56 -8.43 -0.38
N PRO A 130 -15.14 -8.16 -1.57
CA PRO A 130 -16.43 -7.49 -1.65
C PRO A 130 -17.52 -8.34 -0.98
N PRO A 131 -18.53 -7.76 -0.36
CA PRO A 131 -19.60 -8.50 0.31
C PRO A 131 -20.28 -9.56 -0.57
N GLN A 132 -20.30 -9.34 -1.88
CA GLN A 132 -20.81 -10.30 -2.87
C GLN A 132 -20.04 -11.63 -2.85
N TYR A 133 -18.73 -11.59 -2.54
CA TYR A 133 -17.88 -12.78 -2.54
C TYR A 133 -18.36 -13.89 -1.59
N GLY A 134 -18.99 -13.53 -0.46
CA GLY A 134 -19.53 -14.46 0.52
C GLY A 134 -20.98 -14.90 0.29
N LYS A 135 -21.68 -14.33 -0.67
CA LYS A 135 -23.07 -14.65 -0.94
C LYS A 135 -23.23 -15.92 -1.76
N LYS A 136 -24.26 -16.70 -1.48
CA LYS A 136 -24.54 -17.97 -2.17
C LYS A 136 -24.72 -17.81 -3.70
N GLU A 137 -25.37 -16.72 -4.11
CA GLU A 137 -25.61 -16.39 -5.52
C GLU A 137 -24.31 -16.17 -6.32
N PHE A 138 -23.20 -15.82 -5.63
CA PHE A 138 -21.88 -15.65 -6.23
C PHE A 138 -20.89 -16.80 -5.92
N ALA A 139 -21.37 -17.96 -5.45
CA ALA A 139 -20.51 -19.07 -5.04
C ALA A 139 -19.56 -19.54 -6.16
N HIS A 140 -20.02 -19.49 -7.41
CA HIS A 140 -19.28 -19.89 -8.60
C HIS A 140 -18.77 -18.69 -9.43
N THR A 141 -18.79 -17.48 -8.86
CA THR A 141 -18.34 -16.28 -9.55
C THR A 141 -16.86 -16.04 -9.28
N ARG A 142 -16.11 -15.73 -10.35
CA ARG A 142 -14.76 -15.18 -10.27
C ARG A 142 -14.81 -13.67 -10.35
N PHE A 143 -13.96 -13.02 -9.58
CA PHE A 143 -13.94 -11.56 -9.41
C PHE A 143 -12.67 -10.97 -10.01
N PRO A 144 -12.74 -9.76 -10.58
CA PRO A 144 -11.54 -9.02 -10.93
C PRO A 144 -10.76 -8.63 -9.67
N VAL A 145 -9.49 -8.34 -9.86
CA VAL A 145 -8.55 -7.95 -8.80
C VAL A 145 -8.01 -6.56 -9.08
N ILE A 146 -7.96 -5.74 -8.06
CA ILE A 146 -7.25 -4.45 -8.07
C ILE A 146 -6.14 -4.54 -7.03
N GLU A 147 -4.90 -4.54 -7.48
CA GLU A 147 -3.73 -4.45 -6.63
C GLU A 147 -3.49 -3.00 -6.24
N VAL A 148 -3.36 -2.71 -4.92
CA VAL A 148 -3.30 -1.35 -4.39
C VAL A 148 -1.98 -1.12 -3.68
N LEU A 149 -1.14 -0.25 -4.23
CA LEU A 149 0.23 -0.01 -3.81
C LEU A 149 0.35 1.24 -2.94
N HIS A 150 0.98 1.08 -1.77
CA HIS A 150 1.16 2.16 -0.80
C HIS A 150 2.27 3.13 -1.22
N GLY A 151 2.27 4.35 -0.66
CA GLY A 151 3.37 5.31 -0.77
C GLY A 151 4.51 5.01 0.20
N ILE A 152 5.58 5.78 0.11
CA ILE A 152 6.71 5.76 1.04
C ILE A 152 6.85 7.15 1.65
N PRO A 153 6.98 7.22 2.98
CA PRO A 153 6.90 6.14 3.96
C PRO A 153 5.47 5.62 4.09
N GLY A 154 5.30 4.32 4.26
CA GLY A 154 3.99 3.68 4.42
C GLY A 154 4.05 2.17 4.29
N THR A 155 2.95 1.53 4.59
CA THR A 155 2.77 0.08 4.50
C THR A 155 1.36 -0.22 3.99
N PRO A 156 1.03 -1.46 3.63
CA PRO A 156 -0.35 -1.85 3.27
C PRO A 156 -1.38 -1.46 4.34
N HIS A 157 -0.98 -1.44 5.63
CA HIS A 157 -1.85 -1.06 6.74
C HIS A 157 -2.29 0.42 6.71
N SER A 158 -1.53 1.27 6.04
CA SER A 158 -1.83 2.71 5.95
C SER A 158 -3.19 2.98 5.31
N PHE A 159 -3.60 2.16 4.35
CA PHE A 159 -4.91 2.27 3.69
C PHE A 159 -6.10 1.95 4.60
N LEU A 160 -5.91 1.08 5.59
CA LEU A 160 -6.98 0.72 6.52
C LEU A 160 -7.26 1.85 7.50
N ARG A 161 -6.22 2.57 7.91
CA ARG A 161 -6.29 3.64 8.92
C ARG A 161 -6.59 4.99 8.29
N GLY A 162 -5.81 5.36 7.29
CA GLY A 162 -5.92 6.68 6.65
C GLY A 162 -7.19 6.87 5.84
N MET A 163 -7.75 5.80 5.26
CA MET A 163 -8.79 5.94 4.24
C MET A 163 -10.04 5.11 4.41
N ARG A 164 -10.01 4.01 5.19
CA ARG A 164 -11.10 3.02 5.18
C ARG A 164 -11.40 2.52 3.76
N LEU A 165 -10.37 2.10 3.04
CA LEU A 165 -10.40 1.82 1.60
C LEU A 165 -11.55 0.89 1.17
N GLY A 166 -11.82 -0.18 1.91
CA GLY A 166 -12.94 -1.09 1.63
C GLY A 166 -14.31 -0.39 1.65
N ARG A 167 -14.50 0.65 2.49
CA ARG A 167 -15.74 1.43 2.49
C ARG A 167 -15.86 2.32 1.25
N ILE A 168 -14.76 2.89 0.78
CA ILE A 168 -14.77 3.69 -0.45
C ILE A 168 -15.16 2.79 -1.62
N MET A 169 -14.52 1.62 -1.76
CA MET A 169 -14.86 0.66 -2.82
C MET A 169 -16.32 0.21 -2.72
N GLN A 170 -16.78 -0.16 -1.51
CA GLN A 170 -18.16 -0.59 -1.29
C GLN A 170 -19.16 0.51 -1.66
N ALA A 171 -18.86 1.78 -1.40
CA ALA A 171 -19.71 2.89 -1.79
C ALA A 171 -19.83 3.03 -3.32
N GLN A 172 -18.74 2.78 -4.07
CA GLN A 172 -18.80 2.78 -5.53
C GLN A 172 -19.63 1.60 -6.06
N ILE A 173 -19.47 0.41 -5.49
CA ILE A 173 -20.26 -0.79 -5.84
C ILE A 173 -21.77 -0.53 -5.56
N THR A 174 -22.11 -0.04 -4.38
CA THR A 174 -23.50 0.22 -3.99
C THR A 174 -24.16 1.28 -4.87
N ALA A 175 -23.38 2.25 -5.34
CA ALA A 175 -23.86 3.29 -6.25
C ALA A 175 -23.87 2.87 -7.73
N GLY A 176 -23.53 1.63 -8.05
CA GLY A 176 -23.47 1.11 -9.43
C GLY A 176 -22.39 1.77 -10.30
N ARG A 177 -21.36 2.37 -9.67
CA ARG A 177 -20.25 3.02 -10.38
C ARG A 177 -19.01 2.14 -10.52
N ALA A 178 -18.96 1.04 -9.79
CA ALA A 178 -17.91 0.05 -9.93
C ALA A 178 -18.49 -1.36 -9.72
N GLU A 179 -17.93 -2.31 -10.44
CA GLU A 179 -18.21 -3.74 -10.27
C GLU A 179 -17.52 -4.26 -9.01
N PRO A 180 -18.06 -5.31 -8.35
CA PRO A 180 -17.39 -5.95 -7.24
C PRO A 180 -16.01 -6.49 -7.63
N ALA A 181 -14.96 -6.06 -6.94
CA ALA A 181 -13.58 -6.49 -7.15
C ALA A 181 -12.89 -6.86 -5.83
N ILE A 182 -11.92 -7.75 -5.89
CA ILE A 182 -11.01 -8.08 -4.77
C ILE A 182 -9.93 -6.99 -4.72
N LEU A 183 -9.69 -6.41 -3.55
CA LEU A 183 -8.56 -5.50 -3.35
C LEU A 183 -7.41 -6.28 -2.70
N VAL A 184 -6.22 -6.16 -3.27
CA VAL A 184 -4.99 -6.79 -2.81
C VAL A 184 -3.97 -5.72 -2.49
N LEU A 185 -3.48 -5.68 -1.27
CA LEU A 185 -2.58 -4.66 -0.76
C LEU A 185 -1.26 -5.34 -0.34
N PRO A 186 -0.30 -5.51 -1.24
CA PRO A 186 1.00 -6.08 -0.92
C PRO A 186 1.97 -5.04 -0.37
N THR A 187 3.00 -5.50 0.35
CA THR A 187 4.17 -4.69 0.71
C THR A 187 5.01 -4.40 -0.54
N ILE A 188 5.34 -3.12 -0.80
CA ILE A 188 6.22 -2.73 -1.91
C ILE A 188 7.67 -2.42 -1.48
N THR A 189 7.95 -2.44 -0.18
CA THR A 189 9.29 -2.22 0.39
C THR A 189 9.63 -3.31 1.40
N PRO A 190 9.73 -4.58 0.98
CA PRO A 190 9.91 -5.71 1.91
C PRO A 190 11.22 -5.66 2.70
N ASP A 191 12.26 -5.07 2.12
CA ASP A 191 13.57 -4.83 2.74
C ASP A 191 13.78 -3.37 3.19
N ARG A 192 12.69 -2.57 3.25
CA ARG A 192 12.68 -1.12 3.56
C ARG A 192 13.47 -0.26 2.57
N VAL A 193 13.78 -0.80 1.40
CA VAL A 193 14.44 -0.08 0.32
C VAL A 193 13.44 0.30 -0.76
N ASN A 194 13.43 1.56 -1.15
CA ASN A 194 12.66 2.01 -2.31
C ASN A 194 13.39 1.64 -3.61
N THR A 195 12.90 0.63 -4.30
CA THR A 195 13.42 0.21 -5.61
C THR A 195 12.59 0.78 -6.77
N GLY A 196 11.57 1.60 -6.50
CA GLY A 196 10.57 2.00 -7.49
C GLY A 196 9.85 0.81 -8.10
N CYS A 197 9.62 -0.24 -7.30
CA CYS A 197 9.04 -1.52 -7.71
C CYS A 197 9.79 -2.20 -8.87
N ALA A 198 11.12 -2.08 -8.86
CA ALA A 198 12.02 -2.77 -9.78
C ALA A 198 12.66 -4.00 -9.13
N ASP A 199 13.10 -4.92 -9.96
CA ASP A 199 14.07 -5.92 -9.57
C ASP A 199 15.47 -5.29 -9.68
N VAL A 200 16.08 -4.99 -8.53
CA VAL A 200 17.39 -4.36 -8.44
C VAL A 200 18.40 -5.39 -7.92
N PRO A 201 19.56 -5.58 -8.59
CA PRO A 201 20.58 -6.50 -8.11
C PRO A 201 20.98 -6.25 -6.64
N GLY A 202 21.03 -7.31 -5.83
CA GLY A 202 21.36 -7.22 -4.40
C GLY A 202 20.27 -6.65 -3.50
N LYS A 203 19.06 -6.43 -4.02
CA LYS A 203 17.86 -6.02 -3.30
C LYS A 203 16.73 -7.03 -3.53
N SER A 204 15.61 -6.85 -2.83
CA SER A 204 14.40 -7.63 -3.09
C SER A 204 13.93 -7.44 -4.53
N LYS A 205 13.53 -8.53 -5.19
CA LYS A 205 12.96 -8.52 -6.53
C LYS A 205 11.49 -8.08 -6.47
N VAL A 206 11.27 -6.78 -6.35
CA VAL A 206 9.95 -6.23 -6.07
C VAL A 206 9.01 -6.31 -7.27
N ALA A 207 9.50 -6.17 -8.50
CA ALA A 207 8.67 -6.39 -9.69
C ALA A 207 8.16 -7.83 -9.73
N THR A 208 9.06 -8.83 -9.70
CA THR A 208 8.70 -10.26 -9.66
C THR A 208 7.76 -10.58 -8.48
N TRP A 209 8.01 -9.99 -7.31
CA TRP A 209 7.13 -10.16 -6.15
C TRP A 209 5.69 -9.73 -6.45
N LEU A 210 5.49 -8.56 -7.05
CA LEU A 210 4.17 -7.98 -7.30
C LEU A 210 3.47 -8.64 -8.50
N THR A 211 4.20 -8.96 -9.57
CA THR A 211 3.61 -9.44 -10.82
C THR A 211 3.48 -10.96 -10.92
N ASP A 212 4.29 -11.70 -10.19
CA ASP A 212 4.28 -13.18 -10.22
C ASP A 212 3.82 -13.77 -8.88
N ASP A 213 4.56 -13.56 -7.80
CA ASP A 213 4.31 -14.24 -6.52
C ASP A 213 2.97 -13.84 -5.89
N VAL A 214 2.68 -12.53 -5.82
CA VAL A 214 1.41 -12.02 -5.30
C VAL A 214 0.26 -12.49 -6.19
N VAL A 215 0.38 -12.33 -7.50
CA VAL A 215 -0.65 -12.73 -8.46
C VAL A 215 -0.97 -14.21 -8.36
N ARG A 216 0.05 -15.08 -8.35
CA ARG A 216 -0.13 -16.55 -8.21
C ARG A 216 -0.73 -16.93 -6.87
N THR A 217 -0.24 -16.31 -5.78
CA THR A 217 -0.79 -16.55 -4.43
C THR A 217 -2.27 -16.17 -4.36
N ILE A 218 -2.64 -15.03 -4.90
CA ILE A 218 -4.04 -14.57 -4.89
C ILE A 218 -4.92 -15.45 -5.78
N ASN A 219 -4.46 -15.81 -6.97
CA ASN A 219 -5.19 -16.70 -7.88
C ASN A 219 -5.41 -18.10 -7.28
N HIS A 220 -4.45 -18.59 -6.48
CA HIS A 220 -4.55 -19.88 -5.82
C HIS A 220 -5.55 -19.89 -4.66
N ASN A 221 -5.60 -18.79 -3.89
CA ASN A 221 -6.38 -18.75 -2.65
C ASN A 221 -7.77 -18.09 -2.79
N PHE A 222 -8.04 -17.42 -3.90
CA PHE A 222 -9.30 -16.69 -4.11
C PHE A 222 -9.87 -16.96 -5.52
N ARG A 223 -11.18 -16.75 -5.65
CA ARG A 223 -11.88 -16.86 -6.94
C ARG A 223 -11.65 -15.59 -7.77
N THR A 224 -10.56 -15.58 -8.53
CA THR A 224 -10.13 -14.45 -9.35
C THR A 224 -10.37 -14.70 -10.83
N LEU A 225 -10.57 -13.64 -11.59
CA LEU A 225 -10.47 -13.66 -13.05
C LEU A 225 -8.99 -13.71 -13.47
N PRO A 226 -8.67 -14.31 -14.64
CA PRO A 226 -7.30 -14.41 -15.12
C PRO A 226 -6.71 -13.05 -15.53
N ALA A 227 -5.39 -12.89 -15.37
CA ALA A 227 -4.63 -11.79 -15.94
C ALA A 227 -4.61 -11.87 -17.49
N PRO A 228 -4.38 -10.76 -18.20
CA PRO A 228 -4.37 -9.39 -17.67
C PRO A 228 -5.77 -8.79 -17.49
N ARG A 229 -6.77 -9.27 -18.23
CA ARG A 229 -8.10 -8.63 -18.32
C ARG A 229 -8.87 -8.57 -17.00
N GLY A 230 -8.62 -9.52 -16.09
CA GLY A 230 -9.18 -9.51 -14.75
C GLY A 230 -8.37 -8.73 -13.71
N TRP A 231 -7.23 -8.12 -14.08
CA TRP A 231 -6.31 -7.50 -13.14
C TRP A 231 -5.99 -6.06 -13.48
N ALA A 232 -6.03 -5.22 -12.47
CA ALA A 232 -5.56 -3.84 -12.52
C ALA A 232 -4.63 -3.55 -11.34
N VAL A 233 -3.81 -2.53 -11.49
CA VAL A 233 -2.95 -2.02 -10.41
C VAL A 233 -3.23 -0.55 -10.18
N MET A 234 -3.21 -0.10 -8.92
CA MET A 234 -3.33 1.31 -8.58
C MET A 234 -2.46 1.64 -7.38
N GLY A 235 -2.18 2.91 -7.17
CA GLY A 235 -1.41 3.31 -6.01
C GLY A 235 -1.32 4.81 -5.82
N ILE A 236 -0.77 5.22 -4.68
CA ILE A 236 -0.56 6.62 -4.30
C ILE A 236 0.93 6.92 -4.17
N SER A 237 1.35 8.14 -4.49
CA SER A 237 2.74 8.56 -4.28
C SER A 237 3.72 7.59 -4.97
N THR A 238 4.72 7.06 -4.28
CA THR A 238 5.60 5.98 -4.79
C THR A 238 4.81 4.79 -5.32
N GLY A 239 3.71 4.38 -4.65
CA GLY A 239 2.82 3.33 -5.17
C GLY A 239 2.14 3.71 -6.49
N GLY A 240 1.84 5.00 -6.70
CA GLY A 240 1.33 5.52 -7.98
C GLY A 240 2.36 5.43 -9.09
N TYR A 241 3.61 5.80 -8.80
CA TYR A 241 4.75 5.59 -9.70
C TYR A 241 4.91 4.10 -10.05
N CYS A 242 4.86 3.23 -9.04
CA CYS A 242 4.94 1.78 -9.21
C CYS A 242 3.80 1.25 -10.09
N ALA A 243 2.57 1.71 -9.88
CA ALA A 243 1.42 1.28 -10.67
C ALA A 243 1.59 1.60 -12.17
N ALA A 244 2.02 2.84 -12.49
CA ALA A 244 2.31 3.21 -13.87
C ALA A 244 3.45 2.38 -14.47
N ARG A 245 4.53 2.15 -13.69
CA ARG A 245 5.66 1.37 -14.11
C ARG A 245 5.30 -0.08 -14.40
N LEU A 246 4.66 -0.76 -13.42
CA LEU A 246 4.32 -2.18 -13.54
C LEU A 246 3.37 -2.43 -14.71
N ALA A 247 2.38 -1.58 -14.93
CA ALA A 247 1.46 -1.74 -16.04
C ALA A 247 2.14 -1.55 -17.41
N LEU A 248 3.12 -0.65 -17.52
CA LEU A 248 3.89 -0.46 -18.74
C LEU A 248 4.91 -1.59 -18.98
N ASP A 249 5.46 -2.15 -17.92
CA ASP A 249 6.50 -3.19 -17.97
C ASP A 249 5.92 -4.62 -18.02
N HIS A 250 4.72 -4.82 -17.47
CA HIS A 250 4.03 -6.11 -17.38
C HIS A 250 2.57 -6.02 -17.88
N PRO A 251 2.36 -5.70 -19.17
CA PRO A 251 1.02 -5.59 -19.77
C PRO A 251 0.30 -6.95 -19.88
N ASP A 252 1.00 -8.04 -19.67
CA ASP A 252 0.52 -9.41 -19.55
C ASP A 252 -0.06 -9.74 -18.17
N THR A 253 0.22 -8.89 -17.18
CA THR A 253 -0.32 -9.01 -15.83
C THR A 253 -1.44 -8.02 -15.57
N PHE A 254 -1.30 -6.76 -16.01
CA PHE A 254 -2.26 -5.69 -15.74
C PHE A 254 -2.82 -5.07 -17.03
N ALA A 255 -4.14 -5.11 -17.20
CA ALA A 255 -4.82 -4.45 -18.32
C ALA A 255 -4.92 -2.94 -18.16
N ALA A 256 -4.99 -2.46 -16.92
CA ALA A 256 -5.16 -1.04 -16.61
C ALA A 256 -4.43 -0.66 -15.31
N ALA A 257 -4.02 0.60 -15.22
CA ALA A 257 -3.46 1.15 -13.99
C ALA A 257 -4.00 2.53 -13.65
N ALA A 258 -4.05 2.85 -12.33
CA ALA A 258 -4.36 4.19 -11.84
C ALA A 258 -3.23 4.70 -10.93
N ALA A 259 -2.51 5.71 -11.39
CA ALA A 259 -1.43 6.38 -10.67
C ALA A 259 -1.96 7.66 -10.04
N MET A 260 -2.13 7.66 -8.72
CA MET A 260 -2.66 8.80 -7.97
C MET A 260 -1.54 9.56 -7.27
N ALA A 261 -1.39 10.84 -7.60
CA ALA A 261 -0.30 11.69 -7.12
C ALA A 261 1.06 10.95 -7.18
N PRO A 262 1.45 10.40 -8.34
CA PRO A 262 2.65 9.58 -8.45
C PRO A 262 3.90 10.40 -8.16
N ASP A 263 4.86 9.81 -7.44
CA ASP A 263 6.20 10.35 -7.30
C ASP A 263 6.81 10.64 -8.68
N ASN A 264 7.71 11.61 -8.72
CA ASN A 264 8.46 11.95 -9.93
C ASN A 264 9.97 11.84 -9.64
N PRO A 265 10.50 10.64 -9.38
CA PRO A 265 11.95 10.47 -9.28
C PRO A 265 12.61 10.80 -10.61
N ALA A 266 13.91 11.04 -10.58
CA ALA A 266 14.68 11.28 -11.79
C ALA A 266 14.39 10.18 -12.84
N ASP A 267 14.20 10.61 -14.11
CA ASP A 267 14.01 9.68 -15.23
C ASP A 267 15.26 8.79 -15.36
N GLY A 268 15.06 7.48 -15.39
CA GLY A 268 16.12 6.49 -15.40
C GLY A 268 15.73 5.24 -16.17
N PHE A 269 16.66 4.30 -16.27
CA PHE A 269 16.43 3.02 -16.94
C PHE A 269 15.23 2.29 -16.37
N ARG A 270 14.29 1.90 -17.25
CA ARG A 270 13.00 1.28 -16.92
C ARG A 270 12.09 2.12 -16.00
N SER A 271 12.26 3.44 -15.98
CA SER A 271 11.25 4.34 -15.40
C SER A 271 9.96 4.28 -16.23
N PRO A 272 8.79 4.70 -15.70
CA PRO A 272 7.55 4.76 -16.49
C PRO A 272 7.74 5.57 -17.78
N LEU A 273 8.48 6.65 -17.72
CA LEU A 273 8.73 7.51 -18.88
C LEU A 273 9.65 6.86 -19.91
N TRP A 274 10.69 6.16 -19.45
CA TRP A 274 11.55 5.37 -20.32
C TRP A 274 10.75 4.25 -21.01
N LEU A 275 9.96 3.48 -20.25
CA LEU A 275 9.10 2.41 -20.78
C LEU A 275 8.12 2.95 -21.82
N ALA A 276 7.44 4.05 -21.52
CA ALA A 276 6.48 4.67 -22.44
C ALA A 276 7.12 5.10 -23.77
N ARG A 277 8.39 5.52 -23.75
CA ARG A 277 9.14 5.91 -24.95
C ARG A 277 9.66 4.72 -25.75
N THR A 278 10.00 3.63 -25.10
CA THR A 278 10.72 2.49 -25.70
C THR A 278 9.84 1.28 -25.99
N THR A 279 8.66 1.20 -25.37
CA THR A 279 7.70 0.11 -25.56
C THR A 279 6.37 0.63 -26.12
N ARG A 280 5.51 -0.28 -26.55
CA ARG A 280 4.14 0.05 -26.99
C ARG A 280 3.16 -0.93 -26.37
N PRO A 281 3.03 -0.97 -25.04
CA PRO A 281 2.18 -1.94 -24.36
C PRO A 281 0.70 -1.63 -24.60
N HIS A 282 -0.10 -2.68 -24.65
CA HIS A 282 -1.56 -2.58 -24.69
C HIS A 282 -2.11 -2.35 -23.29
N VAL A 283 -1.90 -1.16 -22.74
CA VAL A 283 -2.28 -0.81 -21.35
C VAL A 283 -3.05 0.53 -21.33
N GLN A 284 -3.96 0.64 -20.38
CA GLN A 284 -4.71 1.87 -20.13
C GLN A 284 -4.26 2.47 -18.80
N LEU A 285 -3.87 3.74 -18.83
CA LEU A 285 -3.38 4.45 -17.64
C LEU A 285 -4.31 5.59 -17.27
N LEU A 286 -4.67 5.69 -15.99
CA LEU A 286 -5.20 6.89 -15.37
C LEU A 286 -4.09 7.53 -14.55
N ILE A 287 -3.88 8.83 -14.71
CA ILE A 287 -2.98 9.61 -13.85
C ILE A 287 -3.80 10.72 -13.21
N GLU A 288 -3.89 10.69 -11.91
CA GLU A 288 -4.52 11.74 -11.12
C GLU A 288 -3.46 12.57 -10.40
N SER A 289 -3.50 13.88 -10.55
CA SER A 289 -2.60 14.82 -9.90
C SER A 289 -3.35 15.99 -9.29
N SER A 290 -2.72 16.74 -8.40
CA SER A 290 -3.25 18.00 -7.89
C SER A 290 -2.35 19.16 -8.30
N LEU A 291 -2.96 20.30 -8.67
CA LEU A 291 -2.22 21.51 -9.03
C LEU A 291 -1.45 22.14 -7.85
N GLN A 292 -1.79 21.74 -6.63
CA GLN A 292 -1.16 22.23 -5.40
C GLN A 292 -0.28 21.17 -4.70
N ASP A 293 0.01 20.05 -5.36
CA ASP A 293 0.87 19.02 -4.82
C ASP A 293 2.33 19.24 -5.26
N PRO A 294 3.24 19.68 -4.37
CA PRO A 294 4.62 19.95 -4.74
C PRO A 294 5.46 18.70 -4.96
N GLU A 295 5.05 17.55 -4.39
CA GLU A 295 5.76 16.28 -4.51
C GLU A 295 5.37 15.51 -5.78
N SER A 296 4.15 15.76 -6.27
CA SER A 296 3.62 15.14 -7.50
C SER A 296 3.09 16.21 -8.46
N PRO A 297 3.97 17.02 -9.04
CA PRO A 297 3.54 18.08 -9.94
C PRO A 297 2.94 17.50 -11.24
N PRO A 298 1.97 18.20 -11.86
CA PRO A 298 1.31 17.76 -13.11
C PRO A 298 2.25 17.43 -14.26
N LYS A 299 3.47 17.99 -14.25
CA LYS A 299 4.50 17.77 -15.28
C LYS A 299 4.80 16.29 -15.54
N PHE A 300 4.79 15.44 -14.51
CA PHE A 300 5.00 14.00 -14.70
C PHE A 300 3.84 13.39 -15.51
N ALA A 301 2.60 13.73 -15.16
CA ALA A 301 1.41 13.26 -15.87
C ALA A 301 1.43 13.70 -17.34
N ASP A 302 1.81 14.96 -17.60
CA ASP A 302 1.91 15.51 -18.96
C ASP A 302 3.00 14.81 -19.77
N SER A 303 4.18 14.61 -19.17
CA SER A 303 5.30 13.94 -19.82
C SER A 303 4.98 12.48 -20.15
N LEU A 304 4.34 11.75 -19.22
CA LEU A 304 3.97 10.36 -19.44
C LEU A 304 2.84 10.25 -20.48
N SER A 305 1.85 11.13 -20.43
CA SER A 305 0.77 11.18 -21.43
C SER A 305 1.29 11.45 -22.84
N ALA A 306 2.28 12.34 -22.98
CA ALA A 306 2.92 12.63 -24.27
C ALA A 306 3.82 11.49 -24.78
N ALA A 307 4.35 10.65 -23.87
CA ALA A 307 5.27 9.57 -24.23
C ALA A 307 4.57 8.25 -24.61
N VAL A 308 3.42 7.95 -23.97
CA VAL A 308 2.66 6.72 -24.26
C VAL A 308 2.06 6.79 -25.66
N ARG A 309 2.28 5.75 -26.45
CA ARG A 309 1.82 5.64 -27.84
C ARG A 309 0.80 4.53 -28.00
N PRO A 310 -0.11 4.63 -28.99
CA PRO A 310 -1.01 3.54 -29.33
C PRO A 310 -0.29 2.20 -29.51
N PRO A 311 -0.90 1.08 -29.02
CA PRO A 311 -2.27 0.95 -28.51
C PRO A 311 -2.48 1.39 -27.07
N GLY A 312 -1.42 1.78 -26.32
CA GLY A 312 -1.53 2.35 -24.99
C GLY A 312 -2.30 3.68 -24.96
N THR A 313 -3.03 3.92 -23.87
CA THR A 313 -3.80 5.16 -23.69
C THR A 313 -3.57 5.73 -22.29
N VAL A 314 -3.60 7.07 -22.19
CA VAL A 314 -3.49 7.78 -20.91
C VAL A 314 -4.67 8.73 -20.73
N THR A 315 -5.33 8.65 -19.60
CA THR A 315 -6.30 9.63 -19.11
C THR A 315 -5.63 10.44 -18.00
N VAL A 316 -5.61 11.76 -18.12
CA VAL A 316 -5.06 12.64 -17.08
C VAL A 316 -6.18 13.42 -16.42
N LEU A 317 -6.29 13.33 -15.11
CA LEU A 317 -7.23 14.10 -14.31
C LEU A 317 -6.46 15.01 -13.35
N ARG A 318 -6.87 16.28 -13.27
CA ARG A 318 -6.24 17.28 -12.42
C ARG A 318 -7.23 17.83 -11.42
N MET A 319 -6.88 17.73 -10.15
CA MET A 319 -7.62 18.38 -9.08
C MET A 319 -7.11 19.80 -8.92
N PRO A 320 -7.99 20.81 -8.79
CA PRO A 320 -7.58 22.20 -8.65
C PRO A 320 -6.85 22.47 -7.32
N SER A 321 -7.11 21.66 -6.29
CA SER A 321 -6.55 21.84 -4.96
C SER A 321 -6.32 20.52 -4.22
N GLY A 322 -5.32 20.51 -3.35
CA GLY A 322 -4.94 19.41 -2.48
C GLY A 322 -3.44 19.17 -2.49
N GLY A 323 -2.82 19.03 -1.34
CA GLY A 323 -1.40 18.67 -1.20
C GLY A 323 -1.19 17.16 -1.20
N HIS A 324 0.04 16.73 -0.95
CA HIS A 324 0.47 15.32 -0.92
C HIS A 324 0.04 14.64 0.39
N ASN A 325 -1.23 14.25 0.51
CA ASN A 325 -1.79 13.74 1.77
C ASN A 325 -3.03 12.87 1.58
N TRP A 326 -3.42 12.15 2.66
CA TRP A 326 -4.55 11.24 2.70
C TRP A 326 -5.89 11.88 2.33
N ARG A 327 -6.11 13.15 2.63
CA ARG A 327 -7.35 13.86 2.26
C ARG A 327 -7.46 14.01 0.75
N THR A 328 -6.38 14.35 0.10
CA THR A 328 -6.31 14.49 -1.37
C THR A 328 -6.50 13.14 -2.04
N TRP A 329 -5.75 12.12 -1.63
CA TRP A 329 -5.87 10.77 -2.18
C TRP A 329 -7.25 10.17 -1.95
N GLY A 330 -7.87 10.40 -0.77
CA GLY A 330 -9.24 9.96 -0.48
C GLY A 330 -10.29 10.50 -1.46
N ARG A 331 -10.03 11.64 -2.12
CA ARG A 331 -10.88 12.20 -3.18
C ARG A 331 -10.60 11.58 -4.56
N MET A 332 -9.40 11.05 -4.79
CA MET A 332 -9.00 10.40 -6.03
C MET A 332 -9.53 8.95 -6.13
N PHE A 333 -9.52 8.19 -5.04
CA PHE A 333 -9.91 6.77 -5.05
C PHE A 333 -11.28 6.46 -5.65
N PRO A 334 -12.38 7.22 -5.39
CA PRO A 334 -13.66 6.98 -6.02
C PRO A 334 -13.59 6.99 -7.55
N THR A 335 -12.91 7.98 -8.11
CA THR A 335 -12.71 8.11 -9.56
C THR A 335 -11.85 6.97 -10.10
N ALA A 336 -10.73 6.66 -9.43
CA ALA A 336 -9.85 5.57 -9.84
C ALA A 336 -10.58 4.21 -9.84
N PHE A 337 -11.38 3.90 -8.82
CA PHE A 337 -12.18 2.66 -8.80
C PHE A 337 -13.20 2.59 -9.93
N THR A 338 -13.93 3.68 -10.17
CA THR A 338 -14.90 3.75 -11.27
C THR A 338 -14.19 3.59 -12.63
N TRP A 339 -13.07 4.26 -12.81
CA TRP A 339 -12.31 4.24 -14.04
C TRP A 339 -11.70 2.87 -14.33
N LEU A 340 -11.10 2.20 -13.33
CA LEU A 340 -10.54 0.86 -13.44
C LEU A 340 -11.63 -0.18 -13.70
N SER A 341 -12.74 -0.10 -12.97
CA SER A 341 -13.87 -1.02 -13.11
C SER A 341 -14.42 -1.07 -14.54
N ALA A 342 -14.38 0.04 -15.26
CA ALA A 342 -14.81 0.11 -16.66
C ALA A 342 -13.78 -0.47 -17.65
N ARG A 343 -12.60 -0.91 -17.18
CA ARG A 343 -11.45 -1.33 -18.01
C ARG A 343 -10.93 -2.73 -17.72
N ILE A 344 -11.44 -3.35 -16.69
CA ILE A 344 -11.19 -4.77 -16.38
C ILE A 344 -12.49 -5.55 -16.52
N GLU A 345 -12.39 -6.86 -16.69
CA GLU A 345 -13.58 -7.71 -16.81
C GLU A 345 -14.45 -7.64 -15.56
N ALA A 346 -15.77 -7.56 -15.73
CA ALA A 346 -16.73 -7.67 -14.64
C ALA A 346 -16.74 -9.08 -14.01
N PRO A 347 -17.21 -9.24 -12.76
CA PRO A 347 -17.39 -10.55 -12.15
C PRO A 347 -18.15 -11.49 -13.08
N ARG A 348 -17.65 -12.72 -13.26
CA ARG A 348 -18.20 -13.70 -14.19
C ARG A 348 -18.41 -15.05 -13.53
N ALA A 349 -19.59 -15.63 -13.68
CA ALA A 349 -19.84 -17.01 -13.32
C ALA A 349 -19.01 -17.95 -14.19
N VAL A 350 -18.34 -18.93 -13.56
CA VAL A 350 -17.68 -20.02 -14.28
C VAL A 350 -18.68 -21.16 -14.37
N PRO A 351 -18.97 -21.68 -15.57
CA PRO A 351 -19.76 -22.89 -15.70
C PRO A 351 -19.14 -24.00 -14.85
N LEU A 352 -19.94 -24.69 -14.07
CA LEU A 352 -19.52 -25.96 -13.47
C LEU A 352 -19.09 -26.89 -14.63
N ALA A 353 -17.89 -27.44 -14.53
CA ALA A 353 -17.53 -28.52 -15.45
C ALA A 353 -18.66 -29.55 -15.40
N PRO A 354 -19.15 -30.04 -16.55
CA PRO A 354 -20.15 -31.09 -16.56
C PRO A 354 -19.63 -32.21 -15.66
N SER A 355 -20.42 -32.56 -14.63
CA SER A 355 -20.15 -33.73 -13.80
C SER A 355 -19.90 -34.89 -14.75
N ALA A 356 -18.71 -35.47 -14.73
CA ALA A 356 -18.51 -36.74 -15.38
C ALA A 356 -19.55 -37.68 -14.77
N ALA A 357 -20.56 -38.01 -15.55
CA ALA A 357 -21.56 -38.99 -15.16
C ALA A 357 -20.86 -40.32 -14.83
N PRO A 358 -21.32 -41.04 -13.79
CA PRO A 358 -20.70 -42.26 -13.33
C PRO A 358 -20.68 -43.34 -14.40
#